data_198bd072400f17f8a812a8fb933178b1
#
_entry.id   198bd072400f17f8a812a8fb933178b1
#
_cell.length_a   1.000
_cell.length_b   1.000
_cell.length_c   1.000
_cell.angle_alpha   90.00
_cell.angle_beta   90.00
_cell.angle_gamma   90.00
#
_symmetry.space_group_name_H-M   'P 1'
#
loop_
_entity.id
_entity.type
_entity.pdbx_description
1 polymer ?
#
loop_
_entity_poly.entity_id
_entity_poly.type
_entity_poly.pdbx_seq_one_letter_code
_entity_poly.pdbx_strand_id
1 'polypeptide(L)'
;KADKMELIIQKAVELGAFSIIPVETKRCVVKLDVKKAAKKVVRWQQIAESAAKQSKRMLIPEIHEVMTYKQALEFAKQVDVKLIPYELAKGMKETREILSEIKPGQSVGIFIGPEGGFEEEEVAKALEAGAHAITLGRRILRTETAGLAILSVLMFQLENE
;
A
#
# COMPACT_ATOMS: atom_id res chain seq x y z
N LYS A 1 11.81 -10.44 -3.25
CA LYS A 1 12.14 -10.85 -4.63
C LYS A 1 11.57 -9.81 -5.59
N ALA A 2 12.32 -9.50 -6.67
CA ALA A 2 11.94 -8.51 -7.66
C ALA A 2 10.56 -8.80 -8.28
N ASP A 3 10.27 -10.06 -8.58
CA ASP A 3 9.03 -10.51 -9.22
C ASP A 3 7.79 -10.22 -8.38
N LYS A 4 7.91 -10.26 -7.07
CA LYS A 4 6.80 -10.01 -6.17
C LYS A 4 6.34 -8.56 -6.23
N MET A 5 7.27 -7.62 -6.24
CA MET A 5 6.96 -6.19 -6.35
C MET A 5 6.36 -5.88 -7.73
N GLU A 6 6.85 -6.48 -8.79
CA GLU A 6 6.30 -6.31 -10.14
C GLU A 6 4.84 -6.79 -10.21
N LEU A 7 4.55 -7.94 -9.60
CA LEU A 7 3.18 -8.48 -9.52
C LEU A 7 2.26 -7.54 -8.71
N ILE A 8 2.73 -7.05 -7.57
CA ILE A 8 1.97 -6.13 -6.72
C ILE A 8 1.61 -4.87 -7.52
N ILE A 9 2.57 -4.28 -8.21
CA ILE A 9 2.35 -3.06 -9.01
C ILE A 9 1.33 -3.32 -10.11
N GLN A 10 1.50 -4.39 -10.87
CA GLN A 10 0.59 -4.74 -11.94
C GLN A 10 -0.86 -4.86 -11.43
N LYS A 11 -1.06 -5.62 -10.37
CA LYS A 11 -2.39 -5.87 -9.83
C LYS A 11 -2.96 -4.66 -9.08
N ALA A 12 -2.14 -3.90 -8.39
CA ALA A 12 -2.60 -2.68 -7.73
C ALA A 12 -3.10 -1.65 -8.75
N VAL A 13 -2.44 -1.54 -9.90
CA VAL A 13 -2.90 -0.68 -10.99
C VAL A 13 -4.26 -1.15 -11.52
N GLU A 14 -4.43 -2.45 -11.75
CA GLU A 14 -5.73 -3.01 -12.16
C GLU A 14 -6.84 -2.69 -11.15
N LEU A 15 -6.51 -2.67 -9.87
CA LEU A 15 -7.48 -2.44 -8.78
C LEU A 15 -7.65 -0.96 -8.40
N GLY A 16 -7.12 -0.05 -9.19
CA GLY A 16 -7.41 1.37 -9.04
C GLY A 16 -6.42 2.18 -8.21
N ALA A 17 -5.25 1.65 -7.85
CA ALA A 17 -4.27 2.43 -7.11
C ALA A 17 -3.91 3.72 -7.86
N PHE A 18 -3.83 4.83 -7.12
CA PHE A 18 -3.47 6.14 -7.68
C PHE A 18 -1.95 6.29 -7.81
N SER A 19 -1.21 5.86 -6.80
CA SER A 19 0.25 5.85 -6.81
C SER A 19 0.77 4.76 -5.88
N ILE A 20 2.04 4.39 -6.07
CA ILE A 20 2.69 3.35 -5.27
C ILE A 20 4.02 3.89 -4.78
N ILE A 21 4.28 3.74 -3.49
CA ILE A 21 5.49 4.21 -2.83
C ILE A 21 6.25 3.01 -2.30
N PRO A 22 7.38 2.66 -2.91
CA PRO A 22 8.26 1.63 -2.34
C PRO A 22 8.92 2.14 -1.07
N VAL A 23 8.84 1.38 0.02
CA VAL A 23 9.35 1.81 1.33
C VAL A 23 10.35 0.82 1.89
N GLU A 24 11.48 1.31 2.37
CA GLU A 24 12.43 0.52 3.14
C GLU A 24 12.04 0.53 4.60
N THR A 25 11.85 -0.68 5.17
CA THR A 25 11.52 -0.89 6.56
C THR A 25 12.61 -1.71 7.25
N LYS A 26 12.55 -1.82 8.56
CA LYS A 26 13.60 -2.52 9.33
C LYS A 26 13.74 -4.00 8.97
N ARG A 27 12.63 -4.68 8.71
CA ARG A 27 12.63 -6.11 8.36
C ARG A 27 12.68 -6.38 6.87
N CYS A 28 13.01 -5.38 6.08
CA CYS A 28 13.19 -5.52 4.64
C CYS A 28 14.43 -6.38 4.35
N VAL A 29 14.24 -7.47 3.62
CA VAL A 29 15.31 -8.45 3.33
C VAL A 29 16.37 -7.87 2.40
N VAL A 30 15.96 -7.04 1.44
CA VAL A 30 16.85 -6.45 0.45
C VAL A 30 16.83 -4.93 0.60
N LYS A 31 17.99 -4.36 0.89
CA LYS A 31 18.18 -2.91 0.88
C LYS A 31 18.91 -2.54 -0.41
N LEU A 32 18.33 -1.61 -1.15
CA LEU A 32 18.89 -1.15 -2.40
C LEU A 32 19.74 0.11 -2.17
N ASP A 33 20.92 0.19 -2.83
CA ASP A 33 21.62 1.46 -2.90
C ASP A 33 20.86 2.42 -3.82
N VAL A 34 21.20 3.71 -3.76
CA VAL A 34 20.49 4.76 -4.51
C VAL A 34 20.42 4.47 -6.00
N LYS A 35 21.51 3.97 -6.58
CA LYS A 35 21.61 3.69 -8.01
C LYS A 35 20.72 2.53 -8.44
N LYS A 36 20.74 1.44 -7.68
CA LYS A 36 19.88 0.28 -7.92
C LYS A 36 18.42 0.60 -7.70
N ALA A 37 18.13 1.38 -6.66
CA ALA A 37 16.77 1.83 -6.38
C ALA A 37 16.19 2.64 -7.55
N ALA A 38 16.97 3.57 -8.10
CA ALA A 38 16.53 4.38 -9.24
C ALA A 38 16.21 3.50 -10.46
N LYS A 39 17.05 2.51 -10.76
CA LYS A 39 16.79 1.57 -11.87
C LYS A 39 15.52 0.75 -11.65
N LYS A 40 15.29 0.30 -10.43
CA LYS A 40 14.09 -0.44 -10.08
C LYS A 40 12.84 0.41 -10.28
N VAL A 41 12.86 1.65 -9.85
CA VAL A 41 11.71 2.57 -10.00
C VAL A 41 11.38 2.77 -11.48
N VAL A 42 12.39 2.93 -12.35
CA VAL A 42 12.17 3.04 -13.80
C VAL A 42 11.45 1.79 -14.34
N ARG A 43 11.91 0.62 -13.95
CA ARG A 43 11.30 -0.65 -14.37
C ARG A 43 9.86 -0.76 -13.85
N TRP A 44 9.62 -0.44 -12.59
CA TRP A 44 8.31 -0.49 -11.97
C TRP A 44 7.33 0.50 -12.62
N GLN A 45 7.81 1.67 -13.00
CA GLN A 45 6.99 2.65 -13.72
C GLN A 45 6.53 2.11 -15.09
N GLN A 46 7.39 1.39 -15.79
CA GLN A 46 7.05 0.74 -17.06
C GLN A 46 5.97 -0.32 -16.86
N ILE A 47 6.04 -1.07 -15.76
CA ILE A 47 5.03 -2.09 -15.43
C ILE A 47 3.69 -1.42 -15.12
N ALA A 48 3.69 -0.33 -14.36
CA ALA A 48 2.49 0.43 -14.07
C ALA A 48 1.85 0.98 -15.34
N GLU A 49 2.64 1.50 -16.26
CA GLU A 49 2.17 2.01 -17.55
C GLU A 49 1.52 0.91 -18.39
N SER A 50 2.18 -0.24 -18.50
CA SER A 50 1.64 -1.39 -19.23
C SER A 50 0.32 -1.90 -18.62
N ALA A 51 0.27 -1.98 -17.29
CA ALA A 51 -0.93 -2.41 -16.58
C ALA A 51 -2.08 -1.41 -16.77
N ALA A 52 -1.79 -0.11 -16.74
CA ALA A 52 -2.80 0.92 -16.98
C ALA A 52 -3.39 0.83 -18.39
N LYS A 53 -2.56 0.60 -19.38
CA LYS A 53 -3.01 0.41 -20.76
C LYS A 53 -3.87 -0.85 -20.90
N GLN A 54 -3.43 -1.96 -20.35
CA GLN A 54 -4.15 -3.22 -20.44
C GLN A 54 -5.50 -3.17 -19.72
N SER A 55 -5.58 -2.50 -18.59
CA SER A 55 -6.82 -2.34 -17.81
C SER A 55 -7.69 -1.18 -18.27
N LYS A 56 -7.30 -0.49 -19.33
CA LYS A 56 -8.02 0.65 -19.93
C LYS A 56 -8.19 1.84 -18.98
N ARG A 57 -7.22 2.06 -18.10
CA ARG A 57 -7.23 3.24 -17.23
C ARG A 57 -6.80 4.49 -17.99
N MET A 58 -7.46 5.61 -17.68
CA MET A 58 -7.12 6.93 -18.24
C MET A 58 -5.95 7.58 -17.50
N LEU A 59 -5.61 7.08 -16.32
CA LEU A 59 -4.52 7.55 -15.48
C LEU A 59 -3.42 6.49 -15.40
N ILE A 60 -2.16 6.90 -15.53
CA ILE A 60 -1.01 6.04 -15.26
C ILE A 60 -0.55 6.32 -13.83
N PRO A 61 -0.68 5.36 -12.91
CA PRO A 61 -0.21 5.55 -11.53
C PRO A 61 1.28 5.84 -11.49
N GLU A 62 1.68 6.81 -10.67
CA GLU A 62 3.08 7.14 -10.45
C GLU A 62 3.70 6.15 -9.46
N ILE A 63 4.89 5.66 -9.81
CA ILE A 63 5.74 4.93 -8.87
C ILE A 63 6.74 5.95 -8.32
N HIS A 64 6.65 6.23 -7.04
CA HIS A 64 7.54 7.17 -6.38
C HIS A 64 8.95 6.60 -6.21
N GLU A 65 9.89 7.46 -5.91
CA GLU A 65 11.22 7.04 -5.49
C GLU A 65 11.11 6.23 -4.20
N VAL A 66 12.07 5.34 -3.98
CA VAL A 66 12.13 4.56 -2.74
C VAL A 66 12.30 5.52 -1.56
N MET A 67 11.43 5.38 -0.58
CA MET A 67 11.44 6.20 0.64
C MET A 67 11.84 5.38 1.85
N THR A 68 12.44 6.04 2.83
CA THR A 68 12.53 5.47 4.18
C THR A 68 11.15 5.45 4.81
N TYR A 69 10.96 4.67 5.84
CA TYR A 69 9.68 4.63 6.57
C TYR A 69 9.30 6.01 7.11
N LYS A 70 10.28 6.74 7.64
CA LYS A 70 10.07 8.10 8.14
C LYS A 70 9.58 9.05 7.03
N GLN A 71 10.19 8.98 5.86
CA GLN A 71 9.77 9.77 4.70
C GLN A 71 8.35 9.40 4.25
N ALA A 72 8.02 8.12 4.25
CA ALA A 72 6.68 7.66 3.89
C ALA A 72 5.61 8.15 4.87
N LEU A 73 5.90 8.16 6.18
CA LEU A 73 5.00 8.71 7.18
C LEU A 73 4.79 10.22 7.00
N GLU A 74 5.85 10.94 6.68
CA GLU A 74 5.77 12.38 6.40
C GLU A 74 4.91 12.66 5.16
N PHE A 75 5.13 11.90 4.09
CA PHE A 75 4.31 11.98 2.89
C PHE A 75 2.84 11.70 3.19
N ALA A 76 2.57 10.73 4.04
CA ALA A 76 1.21 10.30 4.39
C ALA A 76 0.42 11.36 5.19
N LYS A 77 1.05 12.38 5.73
CA LYS A 77 0.34 13.46 6.44
C LYS A 77 -0.68 14.18 5.57
N GLN A 78 -0.47 14.23 4.26
CA GLN A 78 -1.38 14.85 3.31
C GLN A 78 -2.51 13.92 2.84
N VAL A 79 -2.52 12.69 3.29
CA VAL A 79 -3.54 11.70 2.91
C VAL A 79 -4.67 11.72 3.95
N ASP A 80 -5.91 11.74 3.47
CA ASP A 80 -7.08 11.87 4.34
C ASP A 80 -7.26 10.70 5.31
N VAL A 81 -7.13 9.48 4.80
CA VAL A 81 -7.32 8.25 5.58
C VAL A 81 -6.11 7.35 5.42
N LYS A 82 -5.56 6.88 6.53
CA LYS A 82 -4.39 5.99 6.53
C LYS A 82 -4.73 4.69 7.21
N LEU A 83 -4.48 3.59 6.53
CA LEU A 83 -4.78 2.24 7.00
C LEU A 83 -3.49 1.43 7.09
N ILE A 84 -3.34 0.71 8.18
CA ILE A 84 -2.21 -0.22 8.35
C ILE A 84 -2.76 -1.59 8.75
N PRO A 85 -2.77 -2.57 7.83
CA PRO A 85 -3.13 -3.94 8.19
C PRO A 85 -2.13 -4.49 9.20
N TYR A 86 -2.64 -4.96 10.33
CA TYR A 86 -1.83 -5.43 11.45
C TYR A 86 -2.51 -6.61 12.12
N GLU A 87 -1.78 -7.71 12.28
CA GLU A 87 -2.35 -8.96 12.80
C GLU A 87 -2.87 -8.88 14.24
N LEU A 88 -2.34 -7.96 15.03
CA LEU A 88 -2.78 -7.72 16.41
C LEU A 88 -3.89 -6.65 16.50
N ALA A 89 -4.39 -6.17 15.37
CA ALA A 89 -5.50 -5.24 15.36
C ALA A 89 -6.77 -5.92 15.91
N LYS A 90 -7.65 -5.11 16.46
CA LYS A 90 -8.95 -5.58 16.93
C LYS A 90 -9.79 -6.12 15.77
N GLY A 91 -10.82 -6.87 16.08
CA GLY A 91 -11.52 -7.71 15.11
C GLY A 91 -12.18 -7.01 13.91
N MET A 92 -12.82 -7.83 13.07
CA MET A 92 -13.44 -7.40 11.80
C MET A 92 -14.49 -6.32 11.96
N LYS A 93 -15.21 -6.28 13.09
CA LYS A 93 -16.24 -5.27 13.34
C LYS A 93 -15.65 -3.86 13.29
N GLU A 94 -14.57 -3.62 13.99
CA GLU A 94 -13.89 -2.31 14.01
C GLU A 94 -13.34 -1.94 12.65
N THR A 95 -12.77 -2.91 11.95
CA THR A 95 -12.30 -2.71 10.57
C THR A 95 -13.45 -2.27 9.66
N ARG A 96 -14.61 -2.92 9.73
CA ARG A 96 -15.77 -2.54 8.94
C ARG A 96 -16.26 -1.11 9.29
N GLU A 97 -16.23 -0.75 10.55
CA GLU A 97 -16.59 0.61 10.98
C GLU A 97 -15.65 1.65 10.40
N ILE A 98 -14.35 1.42 10.48
CA ILE A 98 -13.32 2.30 9.90
C ILE A 98 -13.54 2.45 8.40
N LEU A 99 -13.69 1.35 7.69
CA LEU A 99 -13.87 1.37 6.23
C LEU A 99 -15.17 2.04 5.82
N SER A 100 -16.25 1.86 6.59
CA SER A 100 -17.56 2.45 6.29
C SER A 100 -17.56 3.98 6.35
N GLU A 101 -16.64 4.57 7.08
CA GLU A 101 -16.52 6.03 7.22
C GLU A 101 -15.77 6.68 6.05
N ILE A 102 -15.10 5.88 5.21
CA ILE A 102 -14.38 6.41 4.07
C ILE A 102 -15.38 6.81 2.98
N LYS A 103 -15.25 8.04 2.49
CA LYS A 103 -16.16 8.61 1.50
C LYS A 103 -15.47 8.73 0.14
N PRO A 104 -16.25 8.63 -0.97
CA PRO A 104 -15.72 8.97 -2.30
C PRO A 104 -15.09 10.37 -2.31
N GLY A 105 -13.98 10.51 -2.98
CA GLY A 105 -13.23 11.76 -3.04
C GLY A 105 -12.14 11.91 -1.99
N GLN A 106 -12.15 11.10 -0.93
CA GLN A 106 -11.06 11.09 0.04
C GLN A 106 -9.86 10.32 -0.49
N SER A 107 -8.66 10.76 -0.15
CA SER A 107 -7.44 10.00 -0.42
C SER A 107 -7.22 8.97 0.68
N VAL A 108 -6.81 7.77 0.29
CA VAL A 108 -6.57 6.66 1.21
C VAL A 108 -5.15 6.13 1.01
N GLY A 109 -4.38 6.11 2.08
CA GLY A 109 -3.04 5.51 2.10
C GLY A 109 -3.07 4.17 2.82
N ILE A 110 -2.46 3.17 2.22
CA ILE A 110 -2.40 1.81 2.78
C ILE A 110 -0.95 1.44 3.00
N PHE A 111 -0.60 1.11 4.23
CA PHE A 111 0.76 0.68 4.60
C PHE A 111 0.82 -0.83 4.61
N ILE A 112 1.65 -1.39 3.73
CA ILE A 112 1.87 -2.84 3.68
C ILE A 112 3.33 -3.12 4.05
N GLY A 113 3.54 -3.96 5.05
CA GLY A 113 4.86 -4.32 5.52
C GLY A 113 5.57 -5.33 4.63
N PRO A 114 6.86 -5.58 4.89
CA PRO A 114 7.61 -6.63 4.22
C PRO A 114 7.16 -8.01 4.69
N GLU A 115 7.75 -9.06 4.14
CA GLU A 115 7.42 -10.46 4.49
C GLU A 115 7.58 -10.76 5.98
N GLY A 116 8.54 -10.10 6.64
CA GLY A 116 8.72 -10.19 8.10
C GLY A 116 7.75 -9.34 8.91
N GLY A 117 6.88 -8.57 8.25
CA GLY A 117 5.95 -7.65 8.89
C GLY A 117 6.59 -6.34 9.36
N PHE A 118 5.78 -5.46 9.89
CA PHE A 118 6.25 -4.27 10.58
C PHE A 118 6.72 -4.61 11.99
N GLU A 119 7.71 -3.89 12.48
CA GLU A 119 8.02 -3.91 13.90
C GLU A 119 6.95 -3.13 14.69
N GLU A 120 6.77 -3.49 15.96
CA GLU A 120 5.78 -2.80 16.82
C GLU A 120 6.03 -1.30 16.88
N GLU A 121 7.29 -0.87 16.89
CA GLU A 121 7.66 0.54 16.88
C GLU A 121 7.20 1.24 15.58
N GLU A 122 7.32 0.57 14.45
CA GLU A 122 6.86 1.09 13.16
C GLU A 122 5.33 1.27 13.15
N VAL A 123 4.60 0.30 13.67
CA VAL A 123 3.14 0.39 13.80
C VAL A 123 2.76 1.53 14.75
N ALA A 124 3.43 1.65 15.88
CA ALA A 124 3.17 2.72 16.85
C ALA A 124 3.35 4.10 16.20
N LYS A 125 4.39 4.29 15.42
CA LYS A 125 4.64 5.56 14.70
C LYS A 125 3.55 5.85 13.67
N ALA A 126 3.07 4.83 12.97
CA ALA A 126 1.98 5.00 12.02
C ALA A 126 0.69 5.42 12.74
N LEU A 127 0.38 4.82 13.88
CA LEU A 127 -0.79 5.17 14.67
C LEU A 127 -0.70 6.61 15.22
N GLU A 128 0.49 7.03 15.66
CA GLU A 128 0.74 8.41 16.08
C GLU A 128 0.52 9.40 14.93
N ALA A 129 0.83 8.98 13.71
CA ALA A 129 0.62 9.78 12.50
C ALA A 129 -0.84 9.77 12.01
N GLY A 130 -1.74 9.14 12.76
CA GLY A 130 -3.17 9.11 12.44
C GLY A 130 -3.62 7.89 11.65
N ALA A 131 -2.77 6.88 11.46
CA ALA A 131 -3.19 5.66 10.79
C ALA A 131 -4.10 4.82 11.68
N HIS A 132 -5.00 4.08 11.05
CA HIS A 132 -5.89 3.13 11.71
C HIS A 132 -5.39 1.71 11.48
N ALA A 133 -5.18 0.97 12.56
CA ALA A 133 -4.85 -0.46 12.46
C ALA A 133 -6.13 -1.22 12.08
N ILE A 134 -6.03 -2.04 11.04
CA ILE A 134 -7.15 -2.86 10.56
C ILE A 134 -6.73 -4.32 10.48
N THR A 135 -7.71 -5.22 10.53
CA THR A 135 -7.48 -6.64 10.28
C THR A 135 -8.09 -7.04 8.94
N LEU A 136 -7.43 -7.95 8.25
CA LEU A 136 -7.91 -8.54 6.99
C LEU A 136 -8.45 -9.96 7.19
N GLY A 137 -8.81 -10.31 8.41
CA GLY A 137 -9.37 -11.61 8.76
C GLY A 137 -8.45 -12.42 9.69
N ARG A 138 -8.83 -13.66 9.91
CA ARG A 138 -8.14 -14.55 10.86
C ARG A 138 -6.86 -15.18 10.29
N ARG A 139 -6.78 -15.27 8.98
CA ARG A 139 -5.63 -15.87 8.30
C ARG A 139 -4.55 -14.83 8.07
N ILE A 140 -3.31 -15.24 8.20
CA ILE A 140 -2.16 -14.41 7.85
C ILE A 140 -2.06 -14.36 6.33
N LEU A 141 -2.18 -13.15 5.77
CA LEU A 141 -2.07 -12.93 4.34
C LEU A 141 -0.62 -12.60 3.98
N ARG A 142 -0.17 -13.10 2.85
CA ARG A 142 1.10 -12.67 2.29
C ARG A 142 1.03 -11.18 1.92
N THR A 143 2.17 -10.54 1.85
CA THR A 143 2.30 -9.10 1.54
C THR A 143 1.51 -8.72 0.29
N GLU A 144 1.68 -9.47 -0.80
CA GLU A 144 0.97 -9.23 -2.05
C GLU A 144 -0.55 -9.41 -1.93
N THR A 145 -0.98 -10.36 -1.14
CA THR A 145 -2.41 -10.61 -0.93
C THR A 145 -3.05 -9.51 -0.08
N ALA A 146 -2.38 -9.08 0.98
CA ALA A 146 -2.91 -8.06 1.89
C ALA A 146 -3.23 -6.75 1.16
N GLY A 147 -2.30 -6.25 0.36
CA GLY A 147 -2.50 -5.02 -0.40
C GLY A 147 -3.62 -5.13 -1.40
N LEU A 148 -3.68 -6.23 -2.14
CA LEU A 148 -4.71 -6.45 -3.15
C LEU A 148 -6.09 -6.65 -2.53
N ALA A 149 -6.16 -7.32 -1.38
CA ALA A 149 -7.41 -7.52 -0.66
C ALA A 149 -8.04 -6.19 -0.25
N ILE A 150 -7.26 -5.30 0.37
CA ILE A 150 -7.80 -4.02 0.82
C ILE A 150 -8.13 -3.10 -0.36
N LEU A 151 -7.34 -3.12 -1.43
CA LEU A 151 -7.64 -2.36 -2.64
C LEU A 151 -8.96 -2.83 -3.27
N SER A 152 -9.20 -4.14 -3.31
CA SER A 152 -10.45 -4.71 -3.83
C SER A 152 -11.66 -4.25 -3.04
N VAL A 153 -11.56 -4.26 -1.71
CA VAL A 153 -12.64 -3.80 -0.82
C VAL A 153 -12.93 -2.32 -1.06
N LEU A 154 -11.91 -1.49 -1.13
CA LEU A 154 -12.06 -0.05 -1.35
C LEU A 154 -12.62 0.25 -2.75
N MET A 155 -12.13 -0.45 -3.77
CA MET A 155 -12.66 -0.32 -5.13
C MET A 155 -14.16 -0.63 -5.14
N PHE A 156 -14.55 -1.76 -4.59
CA PHE A 156 -15.95 -2.19 -4.56
C PHE A 156 -16.84 -1.21 -3.79
N GLN A 157 -16.33 -0.63 -2.71
CA GLN A 157 -17.09 0.31 -1.87
C GLN A 157 -17.19 1.72 -2.46
N LEU A 158 -16.12 2.20 -3.09
CA LEU A 158 -15.97 3.62 -3.41
C LEU A 158 -16.12 3.97 -4.89
N GLU A 159 -15.87 3.02 -5.80
CA GLU A 159 -16.01 3.29 -7.23
C GLU A 159 -17.49 3.30 -7.62
N ASN A 160 -17.87 4.37 -8.30
CA ASN A 160 -19.16 4.48 -8.96
C ASN A 160 -18.95 4.25 -10.46
N GLU A 161 -19.96 3.83 -11.14
CA GLU A 161 -19.94 3.61 -12.59
C GLU A 161 -19.52 4.86 -13.37
#